data_f5e893dbfd70c71630d4e027317bceb0
#
_entry.id   f5e893dbfd70c71630d4e027317bceb0
#
_cell.length_a   1.000
_cell.length_b   1.000
_cell.length_c   1.000
_cell.angle_alpha   90.00
_cell.angle_beta   90.00
_cell.angle_gamma   90.00
#
_symmetry.space_group_name_H-M   'P 1'
#
loop_
_entity.id
_entity.type
_entity.pdbx_description
1 polymer ?
#
loop_
_entity_poly.entity_id
_entity_poly.type
_entity_poly.pdbx_seq_one_letter_code
_entity_poly.pdbx_strand_id
1 'polypeptide(L)'
;MLKIRSFFVGVVLCLGTVSVWAVDLSGSAAVSITSDTAANAKNMAFDEARRQIIGDSLRQYVDVDAVAVALQNAKNSELANLVATSSIDGEKVSDTTYSANITMTLDSNAARTWLENNNVQHWLPDESKRDVFVVSVKLSDPIADWIQLNQIARNERVDLGTQSIAGNMVTLELPVSARGKFTIAVREGGWRYASSDGVLKIWK
;
A
#
# COMPACT_ATOMS: atom_id res chain seq x y z
N MET A 1 -45.63 -19.57 36.92
CA MET A 1 -44.64 -18.48 36.72
C MET A 1 -43.46 -19.03 35.94
N LEU A 2 -43.46 -18.81 34.64
CA LEU A 2 -42.42 -19.36 33.73
C LEU A 2 -41.42 -18.24 33.43
N LYS A 3 -40.18 -18.39 33.88
CA LYS A 3 -39.11 -17.43 33.62
C LYS A 3 -38.46 -17.75 32.27
N ILE A 4 -38.72 -16.93 31.29
CA ILE A 4 -38.02 -16.94 29.97
C ILE A 4 -36.66 -16.28 30.17
N ARG A 5 -35.58 -17.08 30.01
CA ARG A 5 -34.21 -16.60 29.95
C ARG A 5 -33.91 -16.24 28.50
N SER A 6 -33.83 -14.94 28.20
CA SER A 6 -33.34 -14.44 26.90
C SER A 6 -31.84 -14.76 26.79
N PHE A 7 -31.52 -15.54 25.79
CA PHE A 7 -30.14 -15.85 25.40
C PHE A 7 -29.74 -14.82 24.31
N PHE A 8 -28.93 -13.86 24.71
CA PHE A 8 -28.36 -12.89 23.76
C PHE A 8 -27.17 -13.55 23.06
N VAL A 9 -27.34 -13.97 21.80
CA VAL A 9 -26.25 -14.41 20.94
C VAL A 9 -25.60 -13.17 20.36
N GLY A 10 -24.45 -12.79 20.91
CA GLY A 10 -23.62 -11.73 20.35
C GLY A 10 -22.94 -12.21 19.08
N VAL A 11 -23.36 -11.71 17.93
CA VAL A 11 -22.65 -11.87 16.66
C VAL A 11 -21.41 -10.98 16.71
N VAL A 12 -20.24 -11.57 16.92
CA VAL A 12 -18.95 -10.91 16.76
C VAL A 12 -18.68 -10.80 15.27
N LEU A 13 -18.90 -9.60 14.72
CA LEU A 13 -18.50 -9.26 13.35
C LEU A 13 -16.96 -9.09 13.33
N CYS A 14 -16.23 -10.15 13.00
CA CYS A 14 -14.80 -10.02 12.68
C CYS A 14 -14.68 -9.24 11.35
N LEU A 15 -14.48 -7.93 11.47
CA LEU A 15 -13.97 -7.12 10.37
C LEU A 15 -12.54 -7.57 10.08
N GLY A 16 -12.39 -8.47 9.10
CA GLY A 16 -11.09 -8.81 8.56
C GLY A 16 -10.50 -7.56 7.92
N THR A 17 -9.46 -7.01 8.56
CA THR A 17 -8.66 -5.94 7.95
C THR A 17 -7.94 -6.53 6.75
N VAL A 18 -8.36 -6.13 5.56
CA VAL A 18 -7.62 -6.40 4.32
C VAL A 18 -6.32 -5.62 4.44
N SER A 19 -5.21 -6.29 4.71
CA SER A 19 -3.90 -5.67 4.66
C SER A 19 -3.60 -5.35 3.20
N VAL A 20 -3.89 -4.12 2.79
CA VAL A 20 -3.34 -3.56 1.56
C VAL A 20 -1.83 -3.49 1.81
N TRP A 21 -1.05 -4.25 1.09
CA TRP A 21 0.41 -4.16 1.07
C TRP A 21 0.79 -2.88 0.33
N ALA A 22 0.54 -1.72 0.96
CA ALA A 22 1.13 -0.48 0.53
C ALA A 22 2.64 -0.58 0.75
N VAL A 23 3.43 -0.11 -0.20
CA VAL A 23 4.88 -0.02 -0.04
C VAL A 23 5.13 0.96 1.11
N ASP A 24 5.67 0.45 2.21
CA ASP A 24 6.01 1.30 3.35
C ASP A 24 7.35 2.00 3.05
N LEU A 25 7.26 3.25 2.62
CA LEU A 25 8.40 4.15 2.41
C LEU A 25 8.51 5.11 3.60
N SER A 26 8.50 4.59 4.81
CA SER A 26 8.68 5.39 6.02
C SER A 26 10.06 5.18 6.63
N GLY A 27 10.55 6.20 7.32
CA GLY A 27 11.83 6.16 8.04
C GLY A 27 11.91 7.21 9.12
N SER A 28 12.86 7.05 10.02
CA SER A 28 13.13 8.00 11.11
C SER A 28 14.61 8.33 11.16
N ALA A 29 14.93 9.60 11.42
CA ALA A 29 16.27 10.08 11.62
C ALA A 29 16.37 10.92 12.90
N ALA A 30 17.35 10.60 13.73
CA ALA A 30 17.70 11.44 14.87
C ALA A 30 18.71 12.51 14.43
N VAL A 31 18.34 13.77 14.56
CA VAL A 31 19.17 14.89 14.12
C VAL A 31 19.51 15.82 15.28
N SER A 32 20.69 16.39 15.21
CA SER A 32 21.16 17.45 16.15
C SER A 32 22.05 18.43 15.40
N ILE A 33 21.53 19.60 15.10
CA ILE A 33 22.19 20.62 14.28
C ILE A 33 22.38 21.90 15.06
N THR A 34 23.54 22.50 14.92
CA THR A 34 23.86 23.83 15.45
C THR A 34 24.08 24.81 14.30
N SER A 35 23.48 26.00 14.39
CA SER A 35 23.61 27.07 13.40
C SER A 35 23.70 28.41 14.09
N ASP A 36 23.61 29.50 13.35
CA ASP A 36 23.58 30.87 13.86
C ASP A 36 22.31 31.18 14.67
N THR A 37 21.20 30.53 14.34
CA THR A 37 19.92 30.63 15.03
C THR A 37 19.23 29.29 15.15
N ALA A 38 18.38 29.14 16.15
CA ALA A 38 17.55 27.93 16.31
C ALA A 38 16.65 27.65 15.06
N ALA A 39 16.16 28.71 14.42
CA ALA A 39 15.32 28.58 13.22
C ALA A 39 16.11 27.98 12.04
N ASN A 40 17.34 28.48 11.82
CA ASN A 40 18.22 27.94 10.78
C ASN A 40 18.66 26.52 11.12
N ALA A 41 19.00 26.23 12.38
CA ALA A 41 19.33 24.90 12.85
C ALA A 41 18.18 23.90 12.60
N LYS A 42 16.93 24.31 12.86
CA LYS A 42 15.74 23.50 12.58
C LYS A 42 15.58 23.21 11.09
N ASN A 43 15.68 24.21 10.22
CA ASN A 43 15.56 24.04 8.79
C ASN A 43 16.63 23.06 8.25
N MET A 44 17.88 23.23 8.67
CA MET A 44 18.98 22.34 8.31
C MET A 44 18.75 20.91 8.80
N ALA A 45 18.22 20.76 10.02
CA ALA A 45 17.90 19.45 10.60
C ALA A 45 16.84 18.72 9.79
N PHE A 46 15.79 19.42 9.34
CA PHE A 46 14.76 18.84 8.46
C PHE A 46 15.31 18.47 7.10
N ASP A 47 16.17 19.26 6.52
CA ASP A 47 16.79 18.97 5.22
C ASP A 47 17.72 17.76 5.31
N GLU A 48 18.49 17.66 6.39
CA GLU A 48 19.37 16.51 6.65
C GLU A 48 18.55 15.23 6.90
N ALA A 49 17.58 15.29 7.80
CA ALA A 49 16.68 14.16 8.09
C ALA A 49 15.99 13.67 6.82
N ARG A 50 15.52 14.57 5.97
CA ARG A 50 14.84 14.25 4.72
C ARG A 50 15.76 13.47 3.78
N ARG A 51 17.00 13.94 3.56
CA ARG A 51 17.97 13.25 2.72
C ARG A 51 18.29 11.86 3.23
N GLN A 52 18.51 11.73 4.51
CA GLN A 52 18.79 10.45 5.15
C GLN A 52 17.61 9.50 5.02
N ILE A 53 16.40 9.93 5.39
CA ILE A 53 15.19 9.10 5.37
C ILE A 53 14.86 8.67 3.94
N ILE A 54 14.94 9.55 2.94
CA ILE A 54 14.71 9.20 1.54
C ILE A 54 15.72 8.14 1.08
N GLY A 55 16.99 8.33 1.36
CA GLY A 55 18.03 7.36 1.01
C GLY A 55 17.79 5.99 1.63
N ASP A 56 17.49 5.95 2.93
CA ASP A 56 17.28 4.70 3.66
C ASP A 56 15.98 4.00 3.24
N SER A 57 14.87 4.74 3.06
CA SER A 57 13.59 4.18 2.67
C SER A 57 13.58 3.64 1.24
N LEU A 58 14.35 4.24 0.32
CA LEU A 58 14.44 3.79 -1.06
C LEU A 58 15.48 2.69 -1.27
N ARG A 59 16.43 2.49 -0.34
CA ARG A 59 17.60 1.62 -0.50
C ARG A 59 17.28 0.22 -1.04
N GLN A 60 16.17 -0.36 -0.63
CA GLN A 60 15.76 -1.71 -1.06
C GLN A 60 15.07 -1.75 -2.44
N TYR A 61 14.78 -0.59 -3.02
CA TYR A 61 14.04 -0.46 -4.29
C TYR A 61 14.82 0.20 -5.41
N VAL A 62 16.10 0.52 -5.21
CA VAL A 62 16.91 1.29 -6.16
C VAL A 62 18.34 0.76 -6.24
N ASP A 63 19.05 1.20 -7.28
CA ASP A 63 20.52 1.18 -7.29
C ASP A 63 21.05 2.19 -6.26
N VAL A 64 21.75 1.70 -5.23
CA VAL A 64 22.19 2.50 -4.07
C VAL A 64 23.17 3.59 -4.46
N ASP A 65 24.07 3.31 -5.40
CA ASP A 65 25.08 4.28 -5.83
C ASP A 65 24.44 5.38 -6.67
N ALA A 66 23.51 5.02 -7.57
CA ALA A 66 22.80 5.97 -8.39
C ALA A 66 21.89 6.90 -7.57
N VAL A 67 21.17 6.37 -6.57
CA VAL A 67 20.33 7.21 -5.69
C VAL A 67 21.16 8.13 -4.80
N ALA A 68 22.34 7.70 -4.33
CA ALA A 68 23.22 8.55 -3.54
C ALA A 68 23.67 9.78 -4.34
N VAL A 69 24.07 9.58 -5.61
CA VAL A 69 24.43 10.68 -6.53
C VAL A 69 23.24 11.60 -6.81
N ALA A 70 22.05 11.04 -7.05
CA ALA A 70 20.84 11.81 -7.29
C ALA A 70 20.48 12.67 -6.07
N LEU A 71 20.57 12.11 -4.84
CA LEU A 71 20.29 12.84 -3.60
C LEU A 71 21.30 13.99 -3.36
N GLN A 72 22.57 13.80 -3.69
CA GLN A 72 23.57 14.87 -3.57
C GLN A 72 23.27 16.07 -4.49
N ASN A 73 22.78 15.81 -5.69
CA ASN A 73 22.47 16.84 -6.68
C ASN A 73 21.06 17.46 -6.52
N ALA A 74 20.18 16.81 -5.79
CA ALA A 74 18.79 17.26 -5.62
C ALA A 74 18.68 18.52 -4.76
N LYS A 75 17.77 19.42 -5.15
CA LYS A 75 17.40 20.58 -4.34
C LYS A 75 16.52 20.14 -3.17
N ASN A 76 16.65 20.84 -2.04
CA ASN A 76 15.83 20.56 -0.85
C ASN A 76 14.32 20.70 -1.12
N SER A 77 13.91 21.61 -2.01
CA SER A 77 12.52 21.75 -2.45
C SER A 77 12.00 20.55 -3.23
N GLU A 78 12.84 19.91 -4.04
CA GLU A 78 12.47 18.69 -4.78
C GLU A 78 12.26 17.53 -3.82
N LEU A 79 13.18 17.37 -2.86
CA LEU A 79 13.08 16.33 -1.84
C LEU A 79 11.89 16.55 -0.89
N ALA A 80 11.53 17.82 -0.63
CA ALA A 80 10.35 18.13 0.18
C ALA A 80 9.05 17.63 -0.46
N ASN A 81 8.95 17.65 -1.78
CA ASN A 81 7.79 17.17 -2.54
C ASN A 81 7.63 15.65 -2.50
N LEU A 82 8.65 14.91 -2.07
CA LEU A 82 8.57 13.45 -1.91
C LEU A 82 7.93 13.05 -0.58
N VAL A 83 7.83 13.96 0.39
CA VAL A 83 7.32 13.69 1.73
C VAL A 83 5.82 13.87 1.77
N ALA A 84 5.08 12.79 2.05
CA ALA A 84 3.62 12.83 2.25
C ALA A 84 3.25 13.29 3.65
N THR A 85 3.95 12.77 4.67
CA THR A 85 3.69 13.12 6.08
C THR A 85 5.01 13.20 6.86
N SER A 86 5.02 14.00 7.93
CA SER A 86 6.14 14.05 8.87
C SER A 86 5.64 14.21 10.31
N SER A 87 6.36 13.60 11.26
CA SER A 87 6.17 13.78 12.69
C SER A 87 7.49 14.03 13.39
N ILE A 88 7.43 14.68 14.53
CA ILE A 88 8.60 15.09 15.33
C ILE A 88 8.41 14.58 16.75
N ASP A 89 9.41 13.89 17.26
CA ASP A 89 9.46 13.43 18.65
C ASP A 89 10.73 13.92 19.34
N GLY A 90 10.64 14.19 20.65
CA GLY A 90 11.78 14.53 21.47
C GLY A 90 12.45 15.86 21.10
N GLU A 91 11.68 16.82 20.56
CA GLU A 91 12.20 18.13 20.15
C GLU A 91 12.87 18.86 21.31
N LYS A 92 14.10 19.31 21.08
CA LYS A 92 14.88 20.15 22.00
C LYS A 92 15.46 21.32 21.22
N VAL A 93 15.23 22.53 21.72
CA VAL A 93 15.63 23.76 21.07
C VAL A 93 16.44 24.60 22.07
N SER A 94 17.59 25.13 21.64
CA SER A 94 18.33 26.19 22.32
C SER A 94 18.50 27.36 21.36
N ASP A 95 19.22 28.41 21.77
CA ASP A 95 19.40 29.60 20.94
C ASP A 95 20.00 29.32 19.56
N THR A 96 20.84 28.31 19.47
CA THR A 96 21.59 27.95 18.24
C THR A 96 21.48 26.49 17.83
N THR A 97 20.93 25.62 18.69
CA THR A 97 20.88 24.19 18.44
C THR A 97 19.46 23.67 18.40
N TYR A 98 19.19 22.82 17.44
CA TYR A 98 17.95 22.06 17.30
C TYR A 98 18.26 20.57 17.28
N SER A 99 17.56 19.76 18.07
CA SER A 99 17.63 18.32 18.02
C SER A 99 16.25 17.69 18.15
N ALA A 100 16.01 16.63 17.37
CA ALA A 100 14.75 15.89 17.39
C ALA A 100 14.94 14.51 16.73
N ASN A 101 13.96 13.63 16.95
CA ASN A 101 13.76 12.45 16.13
C ASN A 101 12.63 12.77 15.13
N ILE A 102 12.95 12.76 13.84
CA ILE A 102 12.04 13.13 12.76
C ILE A 102 11.67 11.85 12.01
N THR A 103 10.37 11.56 11.94
CA THR A 103 9.83 10.46 11.13
C THR A 103 9.13 11.02 9.91
N MET A 104 9.36 10.46 8.74
CA MET A 104 8.71 10.86 7.49
C MET A 104 8.20 9.62 6.75
N THR A 105 7.06 9.80 6.06
CA THR A 105 6.54 8.83 5.09
C THR A 105 6.58 9.49 3.71
N LEU A 106 7.09 8.77 2.72
CA LEU A 106 7.19 9.28 1.36
C LEU A 106 5.94 8.93 0.55
N ASP A 107 5.62 9.77 -0.42
CA ASP A 107 4.64 9.46 -1.47
C ASP A 107 5.32 8.56 -2.51
N SER A 108 4.80 7.35 -2.69
CA SER A 108 5.40 6.35 -3.60
C SER A 108 5.37 6.78 -5.07
N ASN A 109 4.34 7.52 -5.50
CA ASN A 109 4.24 8.02 -6.86
C ASN A 109 5.20 9.18 -7.11
N ALA A 110 5.30 10.11 -6.15
CA ALA A 110 6.27 11.20 -6.21
C ALA A 110 7.71 10.67 -6.22
N ALA A 111 8.00 9.68 -5.36
CA ALA A 111 9.31 9.03 -5.31
C ALA A 111 9.66 8.35 -6.64
N ARG A 112 8.73 7.61 -7.24
CA ARG A 112 8.90 7.00 -8.56
C ARG A 112 9.22 8.03 -9.61
N THR A 113 8.39 9.06 -9.75
CA THR A 113 8.58 10.12 -10.75
C THR A 113 9.93 10.81 -10.57
N TRP A 114 10.35 11.04 -9.32
CA TRP A 114 11.65 11.64 -9.04
C TRP A 114 12.81 10.72 -9.46
N LEU A 115 12.72 9.41 -9.17
CA LEU A 115 13.73 8.43 -9.58
C LEU A 115 13.85 8.36 -11.10
N GLU A 116 12.72 8.32 -11.84
CA GLU A 116 12.66 8.32 -13.28
C GLU A 116 13.29 9.59 -13.87
N ASN A 117 12.96 10.77 -13.34
CA ASN A 117 13.51 12.06 -13.77
C ASN A 117 15.02 12.18 -13.55
N ASN A 118 15.56 11.48 -12.55
CA ASN A 118 16.99 11.44 -12.25
C ASN A 118 17.71 10.24 -12.91
N ASN A 119 17.02 9.47 -13.78
CA ASN A 119 17.56 8.27 -14.44
C ASN A 119 18.10 7.22 -13.44
N VAL A 120 17.52 7.13 -12.25
CA VAL A 120 17.85 6.11 -11.26
C VAL A 120 17.05 4.85 -11.56
N GLN A 121 17.75 3.75 -11.80
CA GLN A 121 17.11 2.46 -11.97
C GLN A 121 16.44 2.01 -10.66
N HIS A 122 15.17 1.68 -10.74
CA HIS A 122 14.39 1.28 -9.57
C HIS A 122 13.42 0.13 -9.89
N TRP A 123 13.02 -0.60 -8.86
CA TRP A 123 11.98 -1.65 -8.89
C TRP A 123 10.90 -1.38 -7.86
N LEU A 124 10.64 -0.10 -7.58
CA LEU A 124 9.57 0.35 -6.70
C LEU A 124 8.23 -0.13 -7.27
N PRO A 125 7.41 -0.88 -6.50
CA PRO A 125 6.11 -1.35 -6.98
C PRO A 125 5.23 -0.19 -7.43
N ASP A 126 4.58 -0.34 -8.59
CA ASP A 126 3.67 0.66 -9.13
C ASP A 126 2.26 0.38 -8.63
N GLU A 127 1.84 1.09 -7.59
CA GLU A 127 0.49 0.97 -7.04
C GLU A 127 -0.59 1.49 -8.00
N SER A 128 -0.23 2.39 -8.93
CA SER A 128 -1.14 2.91 -9.95
C SER A 128 -1.32 1.93 -11.11
N LYS A 129 -0.34 1.07 -11.32
CA LYS A 129 -0.36 -0.04 -12.27
C LYS A 129 -0.57 -1.37 -11.54
N ARG A 130 -1.51 -1.43 -10.62
CA ARG A 130 -2.07 -2.74 -10.32
C ARG A 130 -2.67 -3.22 -11.62
N ASP A 131 -1.91 -4.05 -12.34
CA ASP A 131 -2.46 -4.82 -13.44
C ASP A 131 -3.50 -5.75 -12.85
N VAL A 132 -4.68 -5.19 -12.59
CA VAL A 132 -5.84 -5.90 -12.11
C VAL A 132 -6.82 -6.08 -13.25
N PHE A 133 -7.52 -7.17 -13.24
CA PHE A 133 -8.67 -7.39 -14.11
C PHE A 133 -9.93 -7.52 -13.25
N VAL A 134 -11.02 -7.05 -13.81
CA VAL A 134 -12.32 -7.08 -13.13
C VAL A 134 -12.98 -8.43 -13.41
N VAL A 135 -13.52 -9.02 -12.36
CA VAL A 135 -14.30 -10.25 -12.41
C VAL A 135 -15.70 -9.96 -11.88
N SER A 136 -16.70 -10.24 -12.69
CA SER A 136 -18.11 -10.18 -12.30
C SER A 136 -18.61 -11.60 -12.06
N VAL A 137 -18.98 -11.90 -10.82
CA VAL A 137 -19.46 -13.23 -10.41
C VAL A 137 -20.95 -13.17 -10.15
N LYS A 138 -21.70 -14.03 -10.82
CA LYS A 138 -23.11 -14.25 -10.53
C LYS A 138 -23.26 -15.50 -9.66
N LEU A 139 -23.72 -15.30 -8.43
CA LEU A 139 -23.96 -16.37 -7.46
C LEU A 139 -25.38 -16.93 -7.63
N SER A 140 -25.52 -18.24 -7.77
CA SER A 140 -26.82 -18.92 -7.79
C SER A 140 -27.31 -19.19 -6.37
N ASP A 141 -26.43 -19.72 -5.52
CA ASP A 141 -26.57 -19.76 -4.06
C ASP A 141 -25.52 -18.82 -3.45
N PRO A 142 -25.90 -17.63 -2.94
CA PRO A 142 -24.94 -16.62 -2.52
C PRO A 142 -23.96 -17.09 -1.47
N ILE A 143 -24.38 -17.93 -0.52
CA ILE A 143 -23.55 -18.38 0.58
C ILE A 143 -22.64 -19.52 0.14
N ALA A 144 -23.23 -20.58 -0.44
CA ALA A 144 -22.47 -21.76 -0.84
C ALA A 144 -21.47 -21.43 -1.96
N ASP A 145 -21.91 -20.66 -2.94
CA ASP A 145 -21.07 -20.25 -4.06
C ASP A 145 -19.93 -19.32 -3.62
N TRP A 146 -20.20 -18.39 -2.69
CA TRP A 146 -19.14 -17.52 -2.13
C TRP A 146 -18.10 -18.31 -1.34
N ILE A 147 -18.53 -19.27 -0.51
CA ILE A 147 -17.61 -20.14 0.22
C ILE A 147 -16.72 -20.93 -0.75
N GLN A 148 -17.31 -21.52 -1.77
CA GLN A 148 -16.57 -22.28 -2.78
C GLN A 148 -15.57 -21.41 -3.54
N LEU A 149 -15.98 -20.21 -3.97
CA LEU A 149 -15.10 -19.27 -4.66
C LEU A 149 -13.90 -18.85 -3.81
N ASN A 150 -14.13 -18.57 -2.53
CA ASN A 150 -13.05 -18.26 -1.59
C ASN A 150 -12.12 -19.47 -1.38
N GLN A 151 -12.65 -20.68 -1.39
CA GLN A 151 -11.83 -21.89 -1.28
C GLN A 151 -10.93 -22.08 -2.49
N ILE A 152 -11.48 -21.89 -3.70
CA ILE A 152 -10.72 -21.90 -4.96
C ILE A 152 -9.60 -20.84 -4.91
N ALA A 153 -9.92 -19.61 -4.53
CA ALA A 153 -8.96 -18.53 -4.46
C ALA A 153 -7.82 -18.81 -3.47
N ARG A 154 -8.14 -19.35 -2.29
CA ARG A 154 -7.13 -19.73 -1.28
C ARG A 154 -6.21 -20.84 -1.78
N ASN A 155 -6.75 -21.87 -2.43
CA ASN A 155 -5.96 -22.96 -2.98
C ASN A 155 -4.96 -22.46 -4.03
N GLU A 156 -5.39 -21.51 -4.87
CA GLU A 156 -4.57 -20.89 -5.89
C GLU A 156 -3.69 -19.72 -5.37
N ARG A 157 -3.78 -19.38 -4.09
CA ARG A 157 -3.12 -18.22 -3.49
C ARG A 157 -3.43 -16.93 -4.25
N VAL A 158 -4.70 -16.74 -4.58
CA VAL A 158 -5.23 -15.53 -5.22
C VAL A 158 -6.02 -14.75 -4.20
N ASP A 159 -5.68 -13.48 -4.03
CA ASP A 159 -6.46 -12.58 -3.20
C ASP A 159 -7.66 -12.05 -3.99
N LEU A 160 -8.86 -12.17 -3.41
CA LEU A 160 -10.10 -11.67 -3.97
C LEU A 160 -10.36 -10.25 -3.47
N GLY A 161 -9.91 -9.26 -4.22
CA GLY A 161 -10.25 -7.87 -3.94
C GLY A 161 -11.74 -7.60 -4.21
N THR A 162 -12.59 -7.70 -3.18
CA THR A 162 -14.03 -7.43 -3.34
C THR A 162 -14.30 -5.95 -3.45
N GLN A 163 -14.75 -5.48 -4.63
CA GLN A 163 -15.10 -4.08 -4.88
C GLN A 163 -16.54 -3.76 -4.49
N SER A 164 -17.48 -4.61 -4.91
CA SER A 164 -18.90 -4.37 -4.64
C SER A 164 -19.70 -5.67 -4.59
N ILE A 165 -20.79 -5.63 -3.85
CA ILE A 165 -21.81 -6.71 -3.79
C ILE A 165 -23.17 -6.07 -4.03
N ALA A 166 -23.87 -6.53 -5.06
CA ALA A 166 -25.18 -6.06 -5.44
C ALA A 166 -26.13 -7.25 -5.66
N GLY A 167 -26.93 -7.58 -4.65
CA GLY A 167 -27.78 -8.77 -4.67
C GLY A 167 -26.97 -10.05 -4.79
N ASN A 168 -27.13 -10.77 -5.90
CA ASN A 168 -26.38 -11.99 -6.20
C ASN A 168 -25.16 -11.77 -7.14
N MET A 169 -24.82 -10.53 -7.41
CA MET A 169 -23.65 -10.16 -8.22
C MET A 169 -22.54 -9.64 -7.31
N VAL A 170 -21.34 -10.18 -7.49
CA VAL A 170 -20.11 -9.72 -6.80
C VAL A 170 -19.13 -9.26 -7.85
N THR A 171 -18.60 -8.05 -7.67
CA THR A 171 -17.50 -7.53 -8.49
C THR A 171 -16.20 -7.64 -7.72
N LEU A 172 -15.22 -8.28 -8.33
CA LEU A 172 -13.89 -8.52 -7.75
C LEU A 172 -12.83 -7.87 -8.63
N GLU A 173 -11.73 -7.49 -8.01
CA GLU A 173 -10.46 -7.19 -8.68
C GLU A 173 -9.43 -8.25 -8.33
N LEU A 174 -8.79 -8.82 -9.34
CA LEU A 174 -7.73 -9.78 -9.19
C LEU A 174 -6.48 -9.34 -9.96
N PRO A 175 -5.28 -9.68 -9.49
CA PRO A 175 -4.06 -9.43 -10.24
C PRO A 175 -4.09 -10.09 -11.62
N VAL A 176 -3.67 -9.39 -12.67
CA VAL A 176 -3.62 -9.95 -14.05
C VAL A 176 -2.76 -11.23 -14.09
N SER A 177 -1.69 -11.29 -13.30
CA SER A 177 -0.86 -12.50 -13.16
C SER A 177 -1.61 -13.72 -12.65
N ALA A 178 -2.70 -13.52 -11.92
CA ALA A 178 -3.55 -14.61 -11.42
C ALA A 178 -4.62 -15.08 -12.42
N ARG A 179 -4.86 -14.33 -13.51
CA ARG A 179 -5.97 -14.58 -14.44
C ARG A 179 -6.03 -16.00 -14.96
N GLY A 180 -4.89 -16.52 -15.44
CA GLY A 180 -4.84 -17.86 -16.04
C GLY A 180 -5.16 -18.96 -15.03
N LYS A 181 -4.46 -18.99 -13.90
CA LYS A 181 -4.66 -20.01 -12.86
C LYS A 181 -6.06 -19.93 -12.24
N PHE A 182 -6.56 -18.73 -11.98
CA PHE A 182 -7.90 -18.52 -11.43
C PHE A 182 -8.99 -19.02 -12.39
N THR A 183 -8.87 -18.71 -13.69
CA THR A 183 -9.83 -19.15 -14.72
C THR A 183 -9.88 -20.68 -14.84
N ILE A 184 -8.72 -21.35 -14.76
CA ILE A 184 -8.63 -22.82 -14.77
C ILE A 184 -9.32 -23.39 -13.53
N ALA A 185 -8.98 -22.88 -12.36
CA ALA A 185 -9.48 -23.40 -11.09
C ALA A 185 -11.01 -23.19 -10.92
N VAL A 186 -11.57 -22.06 -11.35
CA VAL A 186 -13.04 -21.87 -11.32
C VAL A 186 -13.74 -22.84 -12.28
N ARG A 187 -13.16 -23.12 -13.46
CA ARG A 187 -13.70 -24.12 -14.40
C ARG A 187 -13.68 -25.52 -13.79
N GLU A 188 -12.59 -25.91 -13.17
CA GLU A 188 -12.47 -27.20 -12.47
C GLU A 188 -13.43 -27.29 -11.28
N GLY A 189 -13.75 -26.19 -10.63
CA GLY A 189 -14.78 -26.07 -9.61
C GLY A 189 -16.21 -26.10 -10.13
N GLY A 190 -16.43 -26.34 -11.42
CA GLY A 190 -17.76 -26.46 -12.02
C GLY A 190 -18.40 -25.12 -12.40
N TRP A 191 -17.63 -24.03 -12.43
CA TRP A 191 -18.10 -22.73 -12.87
C TRP A 191 -17.93 -22.54 -14.36
N ARG A 192 -18.82 -21.75 -14.95
CA ARG A 192 -18.70 -21.27 -16.33
C ARG A 192 -18.12 -19.88 -16.33
N TYR A 193 -17.46 -19.50 -17.42
CA TYR A 193 -16.95 -18.15 -17.58
C TYR A 193 -17.00 -17.67 -19.03
N ALA A 194 -17.05 -16.35 -19.20
CA ALA A 194 -16.89 -15.68 -20.49
C ALA A 194 -16.12 -14.35 -20.25
N SER A 195 -15.34 -13.92 -21.24
CA SER A 195 -14.68 -12.62 -21.21
C SER A 195 -15.39 -11.69 -22.20
N SER A 196 -15.84 -10.53 -21.72
CA SER A 196 -16.50 -9.51 -22.53
C SER A 196 -16.08 -8.12 -22.00
N ASP A 197 -15.67 -7.25 -22.90
CA ASP A 197 -15.32 -5.84 -22.58
C ASP A 197 -14.25 -5.70 -21.49
N GLY A 198 -13.26 -6.59 -21.48
CA GLY A 198 -12.21 -6.59 -20.47
C GLY A 198 -12.60 -7.19 -19.11
N VAL A 199 -13.88 -7.51 -18.91
CA VAL A 199 -14.41 -8.13 -17.68
C VAL A 199 -14.51 -9.63 -17.84
N LEU A 200 -14.02 -10.38 -16.85
CA LEU A 200 -14.25 -11.83 -16.76
C LEU A 200 -15.58 -12.06 -16.01
N LYS A 201 -16.57 -12.61 -16.70
CA LYS A 201 -17.87 -12.98 -16.12
C LYS A 201 -17.84 -14.44 -15.72
N ILE A 202 -18.28 -14.75 -14.48
CA ILE A 202 -18.29 -16.11 -13.92
C ILE A 202 -19.66 -16.41 -13.37
N TRP A 203 -20.16 -17.62 -13.61
CA TRP A 203 -21.44 -18.10 -13.09
C TRP A 203 -21.47 -19.64 -12.99
N LYS A 204 -22.41 -20.15 -12.23
CA LYS A 204 -22.77 -21.58 -12.21
C LYS A 204 -23.94 -21.93 -13.10
#